data_a292d7f130df182452e915477291dc7d
#
_entry.id   a292d7f130df182452e915477291dc7d
#
_cell.length_a   1.000
_cell.length_b   1.000
_cell.length_c   1.000
_cell.angle_alpha   90.00
_cell.angle_beta   90.00
_cell.angle_gamma   90.00
#
_symmetry.space_group_name_H-M   'P 1'
#
loop_
_entity.id
_entity.type
_entity.pdbx_description
1 polymer ?
#
loop_
_entity_poly.entity_id
_entity_poly.type
_entity_poly.pdbx_seq_one_letter_code
_entity_poly.pdbx_strand_id
1 'polypeptide(L)'
;IRESESIRHTQFSGKHPTGLAGTHIHFLDPVSALKTVWTINYQDVIAIGHLFLDGEIYSRRVISLAGPQVKKPRLIETFLGADLEELVDNELLDGKNRVISGSVLSGRESAGNFNYLGRYHTQVSVIAEGTEREMLHYLRLGKEKHSALPIFLSSISKKLFKMTTSTNGSERAMVPVGGYEDVTVLDILPVPLLKALIVRDTEMAQNLGCLELDEEDMGLYTYVCVGKHEYGSMLRDNLTQIEKEG
;
A
#
# COMPACT_ATOMS: atom_id res chain seq x y z
N ILE A 1 15.43 -2.03 22.64
CA ILE A 1 14.37 -1.80 23.66
C ILE A 1 14.52 -2.91 24.69
N ARG A 2 14.53 -2.58 26.00
CA ARG A 2 14.51 -3.59 27.06
C ARG A 2 13.08 -4.04 27.28
N GLU A 3 12.87 -5.34 27.34
CA GLU A 3 11.58 -5.91 27.73
C GLU A 3 11.24 -5.56 29.18
N SER A 4 9.98 -5.32 29.45
CA SER A 4 9.42 -5.12 30.79
C SER A 4 8.06 -5.80 30.85
N GLU A 5 7.40 -5.83 32.00
CA GLU A 5 6.04 -6.37 32.13
C GLU A 5 5.03 -5.74 31.18
N SER A 6 5.27 -4.46 30.80
CA SER A 6 4.40 -3.69 29.90
C SER A 6 4.91 -3.59 28.46
N ILE A 7 6.14 -4.07 28.16
CA ILE A 7 6.75 -3.97 26.83
C ILE A 7 7.24 -5.35 26.42
N ARG A 8 6.67 -5.86 25.33
CA ARG A 8 7.08 -7.10 24.68
C ARG A 8 7.77 -6.79 23.36
N HIS A 9 8.76 -7.58 22.99
CA HIS A 9 9.44 -7.50 21.70
C HIS A 9 9.04 -8.69 20.85
N THR A 10 8.50 -8.42 19.66
CA THR A 10 8.17 -9.44 18.66
C THR A 10 8.82 -9.08 17.34
N GLN A 11 9.42 -10.06 16.69
CA GLN A 11 10.09 -9.88 15.41
C GLN A 11 9.27 -10.54 14.28
N PHE A 12 8.91 -9.74 13.28
CA PHE A 12 8.34 -10.22 12.03
C PHE A 12 9.40 -10.15 10.94
N SER A 13 9.47 -11.17 10.08
CA SER A 13 10.39 -11.20 8.94
C SER A 13 9.74 -11.88 7.75
N GLY A 14 9.93 -11.34 6.57
CA GLY A 14 9.33 -11.87 5.35
C GLY A 14 9.22 -10.80 4.26
N LYS A 15 8.52 -11.17 3.20
CA LYS A 15 8.17 -10.24 2.12
C LYS A 15 6.95 -9.42 2.55
N HIS A 16 6.71 -8.30 1.83
CA HIS A 16 5.43 -7.59 1.94
C HIS A 16 4.25 -8.58 1.78
N PRO A 17 3.21 -8.55 2.62
CA PRO A 17 2.82 -7.51 3.58
C PRO A 17 3.29 -7.73 5.04
N THR A 18 4.24 -8.62 5.32
CA THR A 18 4.70 -8.95 6.68
C THR A 18 5.09 -7.71 7.52
N GLY A 19 5.43 -6.60 6.90
CA GLY A 19 5.80 -5.35 7.57
C GLY A 19 4.63 -4.39 7.83
N LEU A 20 3.41 -4.72 7.45
CA LEU A 20 2.24 -3.88 7.68
C LEU A 20 1.77 -3.95 9.14
N ALA A 21 1.25 -2.84 9.64
CA ALA A 21 0.69 -2.76 10.98
C ALA A 21 -0.51 -3.71 11.15
N GLY A 22 -1.39 -3.80 10.15
CA GLY A 22 -2.52 -4.73 10.14
C GLY A 22 -2.09 -6.18 10.33
N THR A 23 -1.05 -6.62 9.61
CA THR A 23 -0.47 -7.96 9.78
C THR A 23 0.01 -8.20 11.21
N HIS A 24 0.71 -7.22 11.82
CA HIS A 24 1.20 -7.36 13.19
C HIS A 24 0.05 -7.43 14.21
N ILE A 25 -0.96 -6.59 14.04
CA ILE A 25 -2.15 -6.55 14.92
C ILE A 25 -2.88 -7.90 14.85
N HIS A 26 -3.14 -8.40 13.64
CA HIS A 26 -3.84 -9.66 13.44
C HIS A 26 -3.22 -10.82 14.25
N PHE A 27 -1.88 -10.94 14.24
CA PHE A 27 -1.20 -12.02 14.95
C PHE A 27 -0.94 -11.77 16.42
N LEU A 28 -0.87 -10.52 16.86
CA LEU A 28 -0.50 -10.19 18.25
C LEU A 28 -1.71 -9.88 19.12
N ASP A 29 -2.65 -9.13 18.58
CA ASP A 29 -3.76 -8.59 19.35
C ASP A 29 -4.91 -8.13 18.43
N PRO A 30 -5.63 -9.07 17.77
CA PRO A 30 -6.60 -8.75 16.72
C PRO A 30 -7.70 -7.79 17.24
N VAL A 31 -8.11 -6.87 16.38
CA VAL A 31 -9.19 -5.91 16.64
C VAL A 31 -10.55 -6.55 16.41
N SER A 32 -11.58 -5.93 16.95
CA SER A 32 -12.98 -6.33 16.75
C SER A 32 -13.89 -5.13 16.96
N ALA A 33 -15.20 -5.29 16.77
CA ALA A 33 -16.19 -4.25 17.07
C ALA A 33 -16.10 -3.73 18.52
N LEU A 34 -15.58 -4.53 19.46
CA LEU A 34 -15.46 -4.19 20.89
C LEU A 34 -14.01 -3.86 21.32
N LYS A 35 -13.05 -3.96 20.41
CA LYS A 35 -11.63 -3.81 20.75
C LYS A 35 -10.89 -2.94 19.75
N THR A 36 -10.26 -1.88 20.23
CA THR A 36 -9.41 -0.97 19.48
C THR A 36 -7.94 -1.16 19.82
N VAL A 37 -7.09 -1.20 18.80
CA VAL A 37 -5.62 -1.25 18.92
C VAL A 37 -5.03 -0.02 18.25
N TRP A 38 -4.03 0.58 18.88
CA TRP A 38 -3.32 1.75 18.36
C TRP A 38 -1.93 1.38 17.86
N THR A 39 -1.54 1.95 16.75
CA THR A 39 -0.19 1.85 16.21
C THR A 39 0.51 3.19 16.21
N ILE A 40 1.82 3.18 16.38
CA ILE A 40 2.65 4.37 16.28
C ILE A 40 3.93 4.06 15.53
N ASN A 41 4.29 4.92 14.57
CA ASN A 41 5.52 4.80 13.81
C ASN A 41 6.72 5.22 14.69
N TYR A 42 7.87 4.60 14.48
CA TYR A 42 9.10 4.90 15.21
C TYR A 42 9.53 6.38 15.13
N GLN A 43 9.30 7.07 13.99
CA GLN A 43 9.59 8.50 13.87
C GLN A 43 8.62 9.35 14.69
N ASP A 44 7.39 8.89 14.88
CA ASP A 44 6.43 9.56 15.76
C ASP A 44 6.77 9.34 17.24
N VAL A 45 7.31 8.17 17.60
CA VAL A 45 7.86 7.94 18.95
C VAL A 45 9.00 8.90 19.25
N ILE A 46 9.91 9.12 18.27
CA ILE A 46 10.99 10.11 18.39
C ILE A 46 10.42 11.53 18.57
N ALA A 47 9.42 11.89 17.76
CA ALA A 47 8.77 13.21 17.85
C ALA A 47 8.09 13.46 19.20
N ILE A 48 7.42 12.44 19.74
CA ILE A 48 6.84 12.49 21.09
C ILE A 48 7.93 12.65 22.14
N GLY A 49 9.05 11.92 22.00
CA GLY A 49 10.21 12.06 22.89
C GLY A 49 10.72 13.50 22.95
N HIS A 50 10.93 14.14 21.78
CA HIS A 50 11.33 15.56 21.72
C HIS A 50 10.31 16.48 22.38
N LEU A 51 9.01 16.26 22.14
CA LEU A 51 7.97 17.09 22.75
C LEU A 51 8.02 17.05 24.29
N PHE A 52 8.21 15.86 24.88
CA PHE A 52 8.21 15.72 26.33
C PHE A 52 9.57 16.06 27.00
N LEU A 53 10.69 15.89 26.31
CA LEU A 53 12.02 16.14 26.85
C LEU A 53 12.47 17.60 26.60
N ASP A 54 12.22 18.12 25.41
CA ASP A 54 12.75 19.40 24.96
C ASP A 54 11.67 20.50 24.94
N GLY A 55 10.38 20.12 24.98
CA GLY A 55 9.24 21.05 24.86
C GLY A 55 9.03 21.57 23.43
N GLU A 56 9.65 20.96 22.43
CA GLU A 56 9.63 21.39 21.05
C GLU A 56 8.89 20.41 20.15
N ILE A 57 8.19 20.94 19.12
CA ILE A 57 7.55 20.13 18.09
C ILE A 57 8.59 19.68 17.09
N TYR A 58 8.85 18.37 17.03
CA TYR A 58 9.78 17.77 16.08
C TYR A 58 9.05 17.44 14.76
N SER A 59 9.21 18.31 13.76
CA SER A 59 8.56 18.19 12.46
C SER A 59 9.40 17.49 11.38
N ARG A 60 10.67 17.20 11.66
CA ARG A 60 11.56 16.53 10.68
C ARG A 60 11.13 15.08 10.44
N ARG A 61 11.30 14.65 9.20
CA ARG A 61 11.04 13.27 8.74
C ARG A 61 12.17 12.81 7.83
N VAL A 62 12.55 11.55 7.98
CA VAL A 62 13.39 10.85 7.01
C VAL A 62 12.48 9.97 6.17
N ILE A 63 12.48 10.21 4.87
CA ILE A 63 11.65 9.48 3.92
C ILE A 63 12.49 8.87 2.80
N SER A 64 11.97 7.85 2.15
CA SER A 64 12.56 7.26 0.95
C SER A 64 12.02 7.98 -0.29
N LEU A 65 12.90 8.58 -1.10
CA LEU A 65 12.57 8.99 -2.46
C LEU A 65 12.99 7.86 -3.40
N ALA A 66 12.02 7.17 -4.01
CA ALA A 66 12.26 5.95 -4.76
C ALA A 66 11.32 5.80 -5.97
N GLY A 67 11.64 4.86 -6.83
CA GLY A 67 10.86 4.52 -8.01
C GLY A 67 11.68 4.53 -9.29
N PRO A 68 11.17 3.90 -10.36
CA PRO A 68 11.90 3.77 -11.62
C PRO A 68 12.12 5.09 -12.37
N GLN A 69 11.45 6.15 -11.97
CA GLN A 69 11.57 7.48 -12.57
C GLN A 69 12.41 8.45 -11.72
N VAL A 70 12.95 8.02 -10.59
CA VAL A 70 13.87 8.82 -9.76
C VAL A 70 15.29 8.65 -10.25
N LYS A 71 16.01 9.74 -10.53
CA LYS A 71 17.41 9.72 -11.00
C LYS A 71 18.35 9.06 -10.00
N LYS A 72 18.18 9.38 -8.71
CA LYS A 72 19.03 8.86 -7.61
C LYS A 72 18.17 8.47 -6.41
N PRO A 73 17.63 7.25 -6.37
CA PRO A 73 16.87 6.77 -5.21
C PRO A 73 17.71 6.82 -3.93
N ARG A 74 17.16 7.42 -2.87
CA ARG A 74 17.86 7.61 -1.59
C ARG A 74 16.91 7.96 -0.46
N LEU A 75 17.41 7.91 0.76
CA LEU A 75 16.76 8.53 1.91
C LEU A 75 17.04 10.04 1.89
N ILE A 76 16.03 10.83 2.19
CA ILE A 76 16.12 12.29 2.30
C ILE A 76 15.48 12.74 3.61
N GLU A 77 16.02 13.80 4.19
CA GLU A 77 15.41 14.48 5.32
C GLU A 77 14.52 15.61 4.81
N THR A 78 13.33 15.70 5.34
CA THR A 78 12.33 16.72 5.00
C THR A 78 11.47 17.04 6.20
N PHE A 79 10.34 17.72 6.00
CA PHE A 79 9.40 18.09 7.05
C PHE A 79 8.03 17.41 6.84
N LEU A 80 7.27 17.30 7.91
CA LEU A 80 5.86 16.93 7.84
C LEU A 80 5.11 17.88 6.90
N GLY A 81 4.35 17.32 5.94
CA GLY A 81 3.59 18.12 5.00
C GLY A 81 4.44 18.86 3.97
N ALA A 82 5.68 18.43 3.72
CA ALA A 82 6.52 19.01 2.67
C ALA A 82 5.83 18.97 1.32
N ASP A 83 6.00 20.01 0.51
CA ASP A 83 5.53 20.06 -0.86
C ASP A 83 6.29 19.03 -1.70
N LEU A 84 5.55 18.16 -2.37
CA LEU A 84 6.13 17.07 -3.16
C LEU A 84 6.66 17.56 -4.51
N GLU A 85 6.12 18.63 -5.08
CA GLU A 85 6.62 19.20 -6.31
C GLU A 85 8.02 19.80 -6.10
N GLU A 86 8.20 20.57 -5.04
CA GLU A 86 9.53 21.10 -4.65
C GLU A 86 10.51 19.94 -4.32
N LEU A 87 10.04 18.91 -3.63
CA LEU A 87 10.87 17.80 -3.17
C LEU A 87 11.41 16.97 -4.33
N VAL A 88 10.66 16.83 -5.43
CA VAL A 88 11.07 16.06 -6.61
C VAL A 88 11.67 16.92 -7.72
N ASP A 89 11.77 18.24 -7.53
CA ASP A 89 12.34 19.15 -8.55
C ASP A 89 13.74 18.68 -8.92
N ASN A 90 14.01 18.60 -10.24
CA ASN A 90 15.27 18.11 -10.82
C ASN A 90 15.67 16.66 -10.44
N GLU A 91 14.86 15.92 -9.69
CA GLU A 91 15.13 14.54 -9.26
C GLU A 91 14.59 13.47 -10.21
N LEU A 92 13.74 13.85 -11.16
CA LEU A 92 13.02 12.91 -12.00
C LEU A 92 13.67 12.76 -13.39
N LEU A 93 13.51 11.56 -13.97
CA LEU A 93 13.80 11.32 -15.38
C LEU A 93 12.77 12.02 -16.26
N ASP A 94 13.15 12.29 -17.52
CA ASP A 94 12.27 12.94 -18.50
C ASP A 94 11.03 12.08 -18.78
N GLY A 95 9.91 12.76 -19.04
CA GLY A 95 8.64 12.13 -19.38
C GLY A 95 7.50 12.53 -18.46
N LYS A 96 6.32 11.94 -18.68
CA LYS A 96 5.18 12.12 -17.79
C LYS A 96 5.33 11.18 -16.59
N ASN A 97 5.45 11.75 -15.42
CA ASN A 97 5.67 11.03 -14.18
C ASN A 97 4.48 11.20 -13.24
N ARG A 98 4.13 10.14 -12.53
CA ARG A 98 3.21 10.18 -11.39
C ARG A 98 4.02 10.15 -10.11
N VAL A 99 3.90 11.22 -9.33
CA VAL A 99 4.43 11.32 -7.98
C VAL A 99 3.37 10.79 -7.00
N ILE A 100 3.76 9.91 -6.12
CA ILE A 100 2.89 9.24 -5.16
C ILE A 100 3.43 9.52 -3.76
N SER A 101 2.61 10.13 -2.91
CA SER A 101 2.87 10.17 -1.48
C SER A 101 2.55 8.81 -0.88
N GLY A 102 3.55 8.11 -0.38
CA GLY A 102 3.43 6.74 0.10
C GLY A 102 3.91 5.69 -0.91
N SER A 103 3.51 4.44 -0.69
CA SER A 103 3.87 3.31 -1.54
C SER A 103 3.05 3.28 -2.84
N VAL A 104 3.50 2.50 -3.82
CA VAL A 104 2.74 2.27 -5.05
C VAL A 104 1.48 1.42 -4.84
N LEU A 105 1.36 0.75 -3.68
CA LEU A 105 0.22 -0.13 -3.35
C LEU A 105 -0.87 0.60 -2.56
N SER A 106 -0.50 1.53 -1.68
CA SER A 106 -1.43 2.19 -0.74
C SER A 106 -1.31 3.71 -0.72
N GLY A 107 -0.35 4.27 -1.47
CA GLY A 107 -0.14 5.71 -1.51
C GLY A 107 -1.18 6.43 -2.35
N ARG A 108 -1.19 7.76 -2.23
CA ARG A 108 -2.07 8.64 -3.00
C ARG A 108 -1.28 9.44 -4.04
N GLU A 109 -1.89 9.71 -5.17
CA GLU A 109 -1.34 10.61 -6.19
C GLU A 109 -1.15 12.01 -5.62
N SER A 110 0.01 12.60 -5.92
CA SER A 110 0.33 13.99 -5.62
C SER A 110 -0.21 14.87 -6.74
N ALA A 111 -1.37 15.48 -6.51
CA ALA A 111 -1.99 16.38 -7.48
C ALA A 111 -2.86 17.43 -6.78
N GLY A 112 -2.81 18.67 -7.25
CA GLY A 112 -3.63 19.78 -6.75
C GLY A 112 -3.50 19.96 -5.23
N ASN A 113 -4.62 19.91 -4.52
CA ASN A 113 -4.65 20.09 -3.06
C ASN A 113 -3.96 18.95 -2.28
N PHE A 114 -3.63 17.84 -2.92
CA PHE A 114 -2.96 16.68 -2.33
C PHE A 114 -1.46 16.63 -2.65
N ASN A 115 -0.88 17.74 -3.08
CA ASN A 115 0.54 17.83 -3.46
C ASN A 115 1.52 17.82 -2.26
N TYR A 116 1.08 17.41 -1.09
CA TYR A 116 1.88 17.41 0.12
C TYR A 116 2.10 16.01 0.67
N LEU A 117 3.26 15.81 1.33
CA LEU A 117 3.59 14.55 2.00
C LEU A 117 2.52 14.19 3.02
N GLY A 118 1.93 13.01 2.89
CA GLY A 118 0.95 12.50 3.82
C GLY A 118 1.52 12.32 5.23
N ARG A 119 0.70 12.58 6.27
CA ARG A 119 1.10 12.58 7.68
C ARG A 119 1.83 11.30 8.10
N TYR A 120 1.39 10.16 7.60
CA TYR A 120 1.92 8.84 7.96
C TYR A 120 2.82 8.23 6.89
N HIS A 121 3.02 8.92 5.77
CA HIS A 121 3.85 8.41 4.69
C HIS A 121 5.33 8.60 5.00
N THR A 122 6.10 7.54 4.83
CA THR A 122 7.56 7.50 5.02
C THR A 122 8.31 7.33 3.71
N GLN A 123 7.61 7.40 2.59
CA GLN A 123 8.22 7.34 1.26
C GLN A 123 7.44 8.19 0.24
N VAL A 124 8.16 8.58 -0.80
CA VAL A 124 7.63 9.15 -2.03
C VAL A 124 8.05 8.23 -3.17
N SER A 125 7.07 7.73 -3.90
CA SER A 125 7.28 6.81 -5.02
C SER A 125 6.99 7.50 -6.34
N VAL A 126 7.86 7.31 -7.35
CA VAL A 126 7.64 7.93 -8.67
C VAL A 126 7.68 6.86 -9.76
N ILE A 127 6.61 6.79 -10.54
CA ILE A 127 6.47 5.88 -11.68
C ILE A 127 6.08 6.66 -12.93
N ALA A 128 6.35 6.09 -14.11
CA ALA A 128 5.93 6.69 -15.37
C ALA A 128 4.42 6.58 -15.57
N GLU A 129 3.80 7.59 -16.20
CA GLU A 129 2.42 7.48 -16.66
C GLU A 129 2.30 6.49 -17.81
N GLY A 130 1.42 5.51 -17.62
CA GLY A 130 1.16 4.43 -18.59
C GLY A 130 0.22 4.86 -19.71
N THR A 131 0.60 5.86 -20.50
CA THR A 131 -0.22 6.38 -21.60
C THR A 131 -0.06 5.60 -22.90
N GLU A 132 1.01 4.84 -23.04
CA GLU A 132 1.31 4.08 -24.24
C GLU A 132 0.51 2.77 -24.29
N ARG A 133 -0.18 2.55 -25.43
CA ARG A 133 -0.84 1.28 -25.72
C ARG A 133 -0.07 0.53 -26.78
N GLU A 134 0.51 -0.60 -26.42
CA GLU A 134 1.17 -1.46 -27.38
C GLU A 134 0.14 -2.20 -28.26
N MET A 135 0.33 -2.11 -29.57
CA MET A 135 -0.47 -2.88 -30.51
C MET A 135 -0.11 -4.38 -30.44
N LEU A 136 -1.13 -5.26 -30.43
CA LEU A 136 -0.98 -6.71 -30.37
C LEU A 136 -0.13 -7.21 -29.17
N HIS A 137 -0.24 -6.53 -28.04
CA HIS A 137 0.54 -6.83 -26.84
C HIS A 137 0.43 -8.29 -26.36
N TYR A 138 -0.68 -8.96 -26.63
CA TYR A 138 -0.95 -10.37 -26.28
C TYR A 138 -0.16 -11.38 -27.12
N LEU A 139 0.39 -10.99 -28.28
CA LEU A 139 1.25 -11.84 -29.12
C LEU A 139 2.73 -11.71 -28.79
N ARG A 140 3.10 -10.78 -27.89
CA ARG A 140 4.51 -10.55 -27.57
C ARG A 140 4.97 -11.49 -26.46
N LEU A 141 6.21 -11.95 -26.56
CA LEU A 141 6.88 -12.83 -25.57
C LEU A 141 7.08 -12.15 -24.20
N GLY A 142 6.93 -10.83 -24.10
CA GLY A 142 6.91 -10.07 -22.85
C GLY A 142 8.21 -10.10 -22.04
N LYS A 143 9.38 -9.98 -22.67
CA LYS A 143 10.69 -9.94 -21.98
C LYS A 143 10.81 -8.82 -20.93
N GLU A 144 10.09 -7.69 -21.13
CA GLU A 144 10.09 -6.50 -20.28
C GLU A 144 8.78 -6.34 -19.50
N LYS A 145 7.87 -7.32 -19.56
CA LYS A 145 6.57 -7.27 -18.91
C LYS A 145 6.56 -8.06 -17.63
N HIS A 146 5.92 -7.50 -16.61
CA HIS A 146 5.63 -8.20 -15.37
C HIS A 146 4.17 -8.68 -15.38
N SER A 147 3.95 -9.86 -14.80
CA SER A 147 2.63 -10.38 -14.49
C SER A 147 2.70 -11.17 -13.19
N ALA A 148 1.63 -11.15 -12.38
CA ALA A 148 1.51 -11.97 -11.19
C ALA A 148 1.56 -13.48 -11.55
N LEU A 149 0.95 -13.86 -12.69
CA LEU A 149 1.08 -15.22 -13.23
C LEU A 149 2.29 -15.34 -14.16
N PRO A 150 3.02 -16.46 -14.18
CA PRO A 150 4.23 -16.65 -14.97
C PRO A 150 3.95 -16.88 -16.47
N ILE A 151 3.21 -15.97 -17.11
CA ILE A 151 2.78 -16.08 -18.52
C ILE A 151 3.76 -15.47 -19.52
N PHE A 152 4.71 -14.65 -19.07
CA PHE A 152 5.69 -14.01 -19.93
C PHE A 152 7.09 -14.63 -19.79
N LEU A 153 7.93 -14.50 -20.81
CA LEU A 153 9.33 -14.94 -20.74
C LEU A 153 10.12 -14.25 -19.64
N SER A 154 9.71 -13.07 -19.24
CA SER A 154 10.31 -12.34 -18.10
C SER A 154 10.21 -13.09 -16.77
N SER A 155 9.30 -14.03 -16.62
CA SER A 155 9.18 -14.86 -15.41
C SER A 155 10.41 -15.76 -15.16
N ILE A 156 11.19 -16.08 -16.21
CA ILE A 156 12.41 -16.90 -16.14
C ILE A 156 13.59 -16.09 -15.57
N SER A 157 13.54 -14.76 -15.67
CA SER A 157 14.63 -13.89 -15.24
C SER A 157 14.27 -13.08 -13.98
N LYS A 158 15.16 -13.12 -12.96
CA LYS A 158 15.02 -12.27 -11.76
C LYS A 158 15.52 -10.86 -12.08
N LYS A 159 14.67 -9.99 -12.59
CA LYS A 159 14.98 -8.57 -12.84
C LYS A 159 13.93 -7.64 -12.23
N LEU A 160 14.32 -6.41 -11.99
CA LEU A 160 13.41 -5.37 -11.59
C LEU A 160 12.68 -4.82 -12.84
N PHE A 161 11.38 -4.65 -12.73
CA PHE A 161 10.55 -4.11 -13.80
C PHE A 161 10.25 -2.63 -13.55
N LYS A 162 10.32 -1.83 -14.59
CA LYS A 162 9.87 -0.44 -14.57
C LYS A 162 8.35 -0.43 -14.73
N MET A 163 7.65 -0.51 -13.62
CA MET A 163 6.19 -0.43 -13.61
C MET A 163 5.72 0.97 -13.95
N THR A 164 4.53 1.06 -14.53
CA THR A 164 3.84 2.30 -14.89
C THR A 164 2.46 2.33 -14.27
N THR A 165 1.72 3.42 -14.44
CA THR A 165 0.33 3.52 -13.97
C THR A 165 -0.67 2.72 -14.80
N SER A 166 -0.23 2.05 -15.89
CA SER A 166 -1.13 1.26 -16.73
C SER A 166 -1.64 0.03 -15.99
N THR A 167 -2.96 -0.13 -15.92
CA THR A 167 -3.59 -1.35 -15.38
C THR A 167 -3.43 -2.56 -16.29
N ASN A 168 -2.98 -2.35 -17.55
CA ASN A 168 -2.83 -3.39 -18.59
C ASN A 168 -4.10 -4.23 -18.81
N GLY A 169 -5.27 -3.64 -18.59
CA GLY A 169 -6.57 -4.27 -18.76
C GLY A 169 -7.72 -3.32 -18.44
N SER A 170 -8.94 -3.77 -18.68
CA SER A 170 -10.17 -3.07 -18.31
C SER A 170 -10.85 -3.77 -17.14
N GLU A 171 -11.72 -3.06 -16.45
CA GLU A 171 -12.55 -3.64 -15.40
C GLU A 171 -13.42 -4.79 -15.92
N ARG A 172 -13.49 -5.85 -15.16
CA ARG A 172 -14.25 -7.08 -15.43
C ARG A 172 -14.78 -7.65 -14.13
N ALA A 173 -15.69 -8.63 -14.25
CA ALA A 173 -16.12 -9.39 -13.08
C ALA A 173 -14.92 -10.07 -12.39
N MET A 174 -15.01 -10.19 -11.07
CA MET A 174 -14.02 -10.89 -10.25
C MET A 174 -13.96 -12.37 -10.66
N VAL A 175 -12.75 -12.85 -10.92
CA VAL A 175 -12.49 -14.26 -11.23
C VAL A 175 -11.49 -14.81 -10.21
N PRO A 176 -11.88 -15.76 -9.35
CA PRO A 176 -10.98 -16.38 -8.39
C PRO A 176 -10.10 -17.42 -9.11
N VAL A 177 -8.83 -17.08 -9.29
CA VAL A 177 -7.82 -17.91 -9.97
C VAL A 177 -6.68 -18.34 -9.04
N GLY A 178 -6.90 -18.29 -7.72
CA GLY A 178 -5.89 -18.63 -6.70
C GLY A 178 -4.93 -17.48 -6.35
N GLY A 179 -4.92 -16.39 -7.13
CA GLY A 179 -3.98 -15.30 -6.90
C GLY A 179 -4.23 -14.49 -5.62
N TYR A 180 -5.44 -14.51 -5.09
CA TYR A 180 -5.77 -13.85 -3.83
C TYR A 180 -5.22 -14.62 -2.64
N GLU A 181 -5.37 -15.93 -2.67
CA GLU A 181 -4.83 -16.84 -1.66
C GLU A 181 -3.30 -16.78 -1.60
N ASP A 182 -2.64 -16.66 -2.76
CA ASP A 182 -1.17 -16.58 -2.86
C ASP A 182 -0.58 -15.34 -2.17
N VAL A 183 -1.33 -14.26 -2.03
CA VAL A 183 -0.88 -13.01 -1.40
C VAL A 183 -1.44 -12.80 -0.01
N THR A 184 -2.35 -13.65 0.45
CA THR A 184 -2.95 -13.59 1.78
C THR A 184 -1.99 -14.16 2.81
N VAL A 185 -1.65 -13.36 3.83
CA VAL A 185 -0.85 -13.80 4.99
C VAL A 185 -1.68 -13.89 6.26
N LEU A 186 -2.85 -13.27 6.25
CA LEU A 186 -3.79 -13.26 7.37
C LEU A 186 -4.63 -14.54 7.36
N ASP A 187 -5.10 -14.98 8.52
CA ASP A 187 -5.98 -16.16 8.64
C ASP A 187 -7.43 -15.78 8.31
N ILE A 188 -7.66 -15.39 7.07
CA ILE A 188 -8.96 -14.99 6.52
C ILE A 188 -9.25 -15.74 5.22
N LEU A 189 -10.51 -15.75 4.80
CA LEU A 189 -10.94 -16.30 3.52
C LEU A 189 -11.04 -15.18 2.47
N PRO A 190 -9.99 -14.91 1.66
CA PRO A 190 -9.95 -13.72 0.82
C PRO A 190 -11.04 -13.67 -0.24
N VAL A 191 -11.30 -14.76 -0.97
CA VAL A 191 -12.28 -14.75 -2.06
C VAL A 191 -13.71 -14.50 -1.57
N PRO A 192 -14.23 -15.16 -0.53
CA PRO A 192 -15.53 -14.82 0.04
C PRO A 192 -15.59 -13.36 0.53
N LEU A 193 -14.56 -12.90 1.25
CA LEU A 193 -14.50 -11.55 1.78
C LEU A 193 -14.54 -10.50 0.67
N LEU A 194 -13.68 -10.61 -0.35
CA LEU A 194 -13.65 -9.66 -1.47
C LEU A 194 -14.98 -9.65 -2.24
N LYS A 195 -15.67 -10.78 -2.36
CA LYS A 195 -17.02 -10.81 -2.94
C LYS A 195 -18.03 -10.08 -2.09
N ALA A 196 -18.03 -10.27 -0.77
CA ALA A 196 -18.90 -9.54 0.15
C ALA A 196 -18.67 -8.02 0.04
N LEU A 197 -17.40 -7.57 -0.02
CA LEU A 197 -17.08 -6.15 -0.22
C LEU A 197 -17.61 -5.60 -1.54
N ILE A 198 -17.51 -6.35 -2.65
CA ILE A 198 -18.00 -5.93 -3.96
C ILE A 198 -19.52 -5.73 -3.96
N VAL A 199 -20.27 -6.64 -3.32
CA VAL A 199 -21.74 -6.57 -3.29
C VAL A 199 -22.28 -5.75 -2.12
N ARG A 200 -21.39 -5.23 -1.26
CA ARG A 200 -21.71 -4.45 -0.06
C ARG A 200 -22.56 -5.22 0.95
N ASP A 201 -22.27 -6.51 1.10
CA ASP A 201 -22.84 -7.35 2.14
C ASP A 201 -22.05 -7.14 3.44
N THR A 202 -22.43 -6.14 4.20
CA THR A 202 -21.73 -5.70 5.42
C THR A 202 -21.76 -6.75 6.52
N GLU A 203 -22.85 -7.54 6.64
CA GLU A 203 -22.95 -8.62 7.62
C GLU A 203 -21.97 -9.73 7.30
N MET A 204 -21.97 -10.20 6.04
CA MET A 204 -21.01 -11.22 5.61
C MET A 204 -19.58 -10.72 5.68
N ALA A 205 -19.31 -9.47 5.32
CA ALA A 205 -17.96 -8.88 5.39
C ALA A 205 -17.42 -8.87 6.83
N GLN A 206 -18.26 -8.51 7.83
CA GLN A 206 -17.89 -8.56 9.24
C GLN A 206 -17.60 -9.99 9.70
N ASN A 207 -18.47 -10.93 9.35
CA ASN A 207 -18.30 -12.36 9.69
C ASN A 207 -17.03 -12.96 9.08
N LEU A 208 -16.53 -12.39 7.97
CA LEU A 208 -15.29 -12.80 7.28
C LEU A 208 -14.05 -11.98 7.70
N GLY A 209 -14.19 -11.09 8.70
CA GLY A 209 -13.04 -10.40 9.31
C GLY A 209 -12.68 -9.04 8.70
N CYS A 210 -13.59 -8.36 7.97
CA CYS A 210 -13.28 -7.07 7.37
C CYS A 210 -12.90 -5.98 8.39
N LEU A 211 -13.32 -6.11 9.66
CA LEU A 211 -12.98 -5.15 10.73
C LEU A 211 -11.49 -5.17 11.12
N GLU A 212 -10.77 -6.22 10.78
CA GLU A 212 -9.33 -6.34 11.04
C GLU A 212 -8.46 -5.71 9.94
N LEU A 213 -9.07 -5.21 8.86
CA LEU A 213 -8.38 -4.78 7.65
C LEU A 213 -8.40 -3.26 7.50
N ASP A 214 -7.31 -2.74 6.94
CA ASP A 214 -7.19 -1.35 6.47
C ASP A 214 -7.00 -1.34 4.94
N GLU A 215 -7.18 -0.19 4.30
CA GLU A 215 -6.97 -0.04 2.85
C GLU A 215 -5.56 -0.45 2.41
N GLU A 216 -4.57 -0.27 3.28
CA GLU A 216 -3.20 -0.68 2.98
C GLU A 216 -3.08 -2.19 2.81
N ASP A 217 -3.84 -2.98 3.56
CA ASP A 217 -3.87 -4.44 3.47
C ASP A 217 -4.47 -4.91 2.13
N MET A 218 -5.34 -4.07 1.52
CA MET A 218 -6.00 -4.38 0.24
C MET A 218 -5.09 -4.17 -0.99
N GLY A 219 -3.94 -3.52 -0.84
CA GLY A 219 -3.07 -3.16 -1.96
C GLY A 219 -2.62 -4.36 -2.81
N LEU A 220 -2.26 -5.48 -2.19
CA LEU A 220 -1.89 -6.70 -2.91
C LEU A 220 -3.08 -7.38 -3.59
N TYR A 221 -4.25 -7.37 -3.00
CA TYR A 221 -5.47 -7.91 -3.63
C TYR A 221 -5.84 -7.12 -4.87
N THR A 222 -5.78 -5.79 -4.81
CA THR A 222 -5.95 -4.90 -5.97
C THR A 222 -4.90 -5.21 -7.04
N TYR A 223 -3.63 -5.38 -6.66
CA TYR A 223 -2.53 -5.66 -7.58
C TYR A 223 -2.70 -6.99 -8.34
N VAL A 224 -3.08 -8.08 -7.67
CA VAL A 224 -3.26 -9.40 -8.31
C VAL A 224 -4.61 -9.56 -9.01
N CYS A 225 -5.53 -8.62 -8.83
CA CYS A 225 -6.88 -8.70 -9.36
C CYS A 225 -6.89 -8.69 -10.89
N VAL A 226 -7.29 -9.81 -11.50
CA VAL A 226 -7.46 -9.90 -12.95
C VAL A 226 -8.64 -9.06 -13.44
N GLY A 227 -9.66 -8.85 -12.59
CA GLY A 227 -10.84 -8.01 -12.84
C GLY A 227 -10.60 -6.51 -12.68
N LYS A 228 -9.42 -6.08 -12.20
CA LYS A 228 -9.03 -4.68 -11.99
C LYS A 228 -9.90 -3.92 -11.00
N HIS A 229 -10.41 -4.60 -9.98
CA HIS A 229 -11.13 -3.98 -8.87
C HIS A 229 -10.16 -3.24 -7.93
N GLU A 230 -10.63 -2.12 -7.39
CA GLU A 230 -9.95 -1.33 -6.36
C GLU A 230 -10.54 -1.68 -4.99
N TYR A 231 -9.93 -2.67 -4.33
CA TYR A 231 -10.47 -3.22 -3.08
C TYR A 231 -10.28 -2.29 -1.87
N GLY A 232 -9.29 -1.41 -1.88
CA GLY A 232 -9.10 -0.46 -0.79
C GLY A 232 -10.29 0.48 -0.62
N SER A 233 -10.77 1.09 -1.70
CA SER A 233 -11.96 1.95 -1.67
C SER A 233 -13.22 1.17 -1.32
N MET A 234 -13.36 -0.07 -1.84
CA MET A 234 -14.50 -0.92 -1.50
C MET A 234 -14.54 -1.28 -0.01
N LEU A 235 -13.39 -1.59 0.58
CA LEU A 235 -13.28 -1.83 2.01
C LEU A 235 -13.71 -0.58 2.80
N ARG A 236 -13.18 0.60 2.46
CA ARG A 236 -13.51 1.85 3.14
C ARG A 236 -15.00 2.16 3.08
N ASP A 237 -15.64 1.95 1.92
CA ASP A 237 -17.08 2.13 1.75
C ASP A 237 -17.89 1.21 2.69
N ASN A 238 -17.51 -0.09 2.76
CA ASN A 238 -18.16 -1.05 3.65
C ASN A 238 -17.95 -0.70 5.13
N LEU A 239 -16.71 -0.38 5.55
CA LEU A 239 -16.42 0.03 6.93
C LEU A 239 -17.18 1.31 7.32
N THR A 240 -17.29 2.26 6.41
CA THR A 240 -18.07 3.49 6.64
C THR A 240 -19.57 3.20 6.77
N GLN A 241 -20.08 2.24 6.01
CA GLN A 241 -21.46 1.81 6.12
C GLN A 241 -21.71 1.10 7.45
N ILE A 242 -20.84 0.18 7.84
CA ILE A 242 -20.89 -0.54 9.13
C ILE A 242 -20.91 0.46 10.30
N GLU A 243 -20.01 1.46 10.27
CA GLU A 243 -19.95 2.50 11.32
C GLU A 243 -21.27 3.31 11.44
N LYS A 244 -21.95 3.57 10.33
CA LYS A 244 -23.20 4.33 10.30
C LYS A 244 -24.43 3.50 10.70
N GLU A 245 -24.43 2.25 10.41
CA GLU A 245 -25.54 1.33 10.68
C GLU A 245 -25.51 0.73 12.09
N GLY A 246 -24.38 0.82 12.79
CA GLY A 246 -24.20 0.37 14.16
C GLY A 246 -23.77 -1.03 14.31
#